data_9580a704cdb0bdfbf0302da453965397
#
_entry.id   9580a704cdb0bdfbf0302da453965397
#
_cell.length_a   1.000
_cell.length_b   1.000
_cell.length_c   1.000
_cell.angle_alpha   90.00
_cell.angle_beta   90.00
_cell.angle_gamma   90.00
#
_symmetry.space_group_name_H-M   'P 1'
#
loop_
_entity.id
_entity.type
_entity.pdbx_description
1 polymer ?
#
loop_
_entity_poly.entity_id
_entity_poly.type
_entity_poly.pdbx_seq_one_letter_code
_entity_poly.pdbx_strand_id
1 'polypeptide(L)'
;AIGLVGSEMCIRDRFIYIDLKMTSHQKVKYVLGVETSCDDTAIGIIDSSKNIKANIVLNQNNYHKEFGGIVPEIAARAHLSFIDIALKKALKKAKIKLEEIDLFCSTGGPGLIGGLIVGNTFCKTLAWSFQKPFLAINHLEGHALTARLLYDDLNYPFLLLLVSGGHTQLIAVLNYGEYIRIGTTPVSYTHLTLPTNS
;
A
#
# COMPACT_ATOMS: atom_id res chain seq x y z
N ALA A 1 13.77 15.98 -21.40
CA ALA A 1 14.05 14.59 -21.09
C ALA A 1 13.71 14.38 -19.63
N ILE A 2 12.45 14.06 -19.34
CA ILE A 2 12.06 13.57 -18.02
C ILE A 2 12.51 12.12 -18.04
N GLY A 3 13.67 11.88 -17.44
CA GLY A 3 14.22 10.56 -17.30
C GLY A 3 13.18 9.68 -16.61
N LEU A 4 12.82 8.61 -17.26
CA LEU A 4 12.21 7.46 -16.68
C LEU A 4 13.04 7.09 -15.45
N VAL A 5 12.58 7.48 -14.28
CA VAL A 5 13.04 6.88 -13.04
C VAL A 5 12.65 5.43 -13.16
N GLY A 6 13.62 4.62 -13.53
CA GLY A 6 13.41 3.30 -14.05
C GLY A 6 12.68 2.44 -13.05
N SER A 7 11.72 1.71 -13.57
CA SER A 7 11.06 0.58 -12.93
C SER A 7 12.04 -0.42 -12.27
N GLU A 8 13.30 -0.37 -12.59
CA GLU A 8 14.37 -1.13 -11.93
C GLU A 8 14.70 -0.62 -10.51
N MET A 9 14.53 0.68 -10.25
CA MET A 9 14.79 1.24 -8.92
C MET A 9 13.71 0.83 -7.91
N CYS A 10 12.47 0.61 -8.36
CA CYS A 10 11.38 0.13 -7.49
C CYS A 10 11.55 -1.34 -7.08
N ILE A 11 12.28 -2.14 -7.87
CA ILE A 11 12.52 -3.57 -7.58
C ILE A 11 13.82 -3.75 -6.80
N ARG A 12 14.76 -2.79 -6.92
CA ARG A 12 16.10 -2.88 -6.33
C ARG A 12 16.24 -2.22 -4.97
N ASP A 13 15.32 -1.34 -4.59
CA ASP A 13 15.32 -0.78 -3.24
C ASP A 13 14.91 -1.88 -2.25
N ARG A 14 15.91 -2.69 -1.97
CA ARG A 14 15.93 -3.55 -0.80
C ARG A 14 15.41 -2.73 0.36
N PHE A 15 14.38 -3.25 0.98
CA PHE A 15 13.96 -2.91 2.30
C PHE A 15 15.09 -2.28 3.08
N ILE A 16 14.94 -1.04 3.51
CA ILE A 16 15.70 -0.59 4.66
C ILE A 16 15.15 -1.46 5.79
N TYR A 17 15.78 -2.62 5.96
CA TYR A 17 15.69 -3.36 7.18
C TYR A 17 16.21 -2.39 8.24
N ILE A 18 15.32 -1.65 8.85
CA ILE A 18 15.62 -1.18 10.18
C ILE A 18 15.77 -2.49 10.93
N ASP A 19 16.99 -2.76 11.36
CA ASP A 19 17.35 -3.91 12.17
C ASP A 19 16.52 -3.84 13.45
N LEU A 20 15.25 -4.25 13.28
CA LEU A 20 14.36 -4.47 14.37
C LEU A 20 14.96 -5.71 15.04
N LYS A 21 15.74 -5.51 16.08
CA LYS A 21 15.97 -6.51 17.09
C LYS A 21 14.61 -6.89 17.67
N MET A 22 13.78 -7.54 16.85
CA MET A 22 12.69 -8.34 17.34
C MET A 22 13.36 -9.43 18.15
N THR A 23 13.39 -9.22 19.46
CA THR A 23 13.72 -10.32 20.36
C THR A 23 12.84 -11.47 19.94
N SER A 24 13.43 -12.64 19.71
CA SER A 24 12.87 -13.84 19.06
C SER A 24 11.57 -14.41 19.67
N HIS A 25 10.85 -13.65 20.50
CA HIS A 25 9.71 -14.09 21.28
C HIS A 25 8.48 -13.16 21.23
N GLN A 26 8.52 -12.02 20.51
CA GLN A 26 7.36 -11.15 20.43
C GLN A 26 6.44 -11.63 19.30
N LYS A 27 5.38 -12.36 19.67
CA LYS A 27 4.36 -12.83 18.73
C LYS A 27 3.53 -11.65 18.27
N VAL A 28 3.67 -11.24 17.01
CA VAL A 28 2.83 -10.20 16.38
C VAL A 28 1.39 -10.72 16.33
N LYS A 29 0.47 -10.03 16.99
CA LYS A 29 -0.95 -10.38 17.02
C LYS A 29 -1.74 -9.53 16.02
N TYR A 30 -1.52 -8.22 16.01
CA TYR A 30 -2.20 -7.29 15.13
C TYR A 30 -1.22 -6.42 14.34
N VAL A 31 -1.50 -6.26 13.05
CA VAL A 31 -0.76 -5.40 12.14
C VAL A 31 -1.71 -4.33 11.61
N LEU A 32 -1.29 -3.07 11.65
CA LEU A 32 -1.97 -1.94 11.06
C LEU A 32 -1.21 -1.46 9.84
N GLY A 33 -1.89 -1.36 8.70
CA GLY A 33 -1.36 -0.83 7.44
C GLY A 33 -2.05 0.47 7.05
N VAL A 34 -1.25 1.44 6.56
CA VAL A 34 -1.70 2.74 6.05
C VAL A 34 -1.34 2.86 4.58
N GLU A 35 -2.32 3.21 3.74
CA GLU A 35 -2.14 3.43 2.30
C GLU A 35 -2.61 4.84 1.94
N THR A 36 -1.69 5.63 1.36
CA THR A 36 -1.91 7.02 0.94
C THR A 36 -1.12 7.36 -0.32
N SER A 37 -0.82 6.37 -1.16
CA SER A 37 0.08 6.55 -2.32
C SER A 37 -0.54 7.32 -3.48
N CYS A 38 -1.86 7.44 -3.54
CA CYS A 38 -2.57 8.10 -4.63
C CYS A 38 -3.67 9.03 -4.12
N ASP A 39 -4.95 8.68 -4.30
CA ASP A 39 -6.11 9.51 -3.99
C ASP A 39 -7.07 8.90 -2.96
N ASP A 40 -6.81 7.69 -2.51
CA ASP A 40 -7.53 7.06 -1.43
C ASP A 40 -6.73 7.07 -0.14
N THR A 41 -7.39 7.39 0.98
CA THR A 41 -6.83 7.19 2.32
C THR A 41 -7.36 5.90 2.88
N ALA A 42 -6.52 4.87 3.01
CA ALA A 42 -6.95 3.59 3.50
C ALA A 42 -6.19 3.15 4.76
N ILE A 43 -6.90 2.47 5.67
CA ILE A 43 -6.32 1.80 6.84
C ILE A 43 -6.89 0.40 6.94
N GLY A 44 -5.99 -0.58 6.94
CA GLY A 44 -6.27 -1.98 7.16
C GLY A 44 -5.73 -2.47 8.49
N ILE A 45 -6.44 -3.39 9.13
CA ILE A 45 -5.96 -4.11 10.32
C ILE A 45 -6.18 -5.60 10.10
N ILE A 46 -5.14 -6.38 10.28
CA ILE A 46 -5.17 -7.84 10.17
C ILE A 46 -4.62 -8.48 11.46
N ASP A 47 -5.04 -9.71 11.72
CA ASP A 47 -4.44 -10.52 12.79
C ASP A 47 -3.40 -11.52 12.25
N SER A 48 -2.69 -12.19 13.15
CA SER A 48 -1.66 -13.20 12.82
C SER A 48 -2.20 -14.41 12.06
N SER A 49 -3.52 -14.60 12.05
CA SER A 49 -4.19 -15.65 11.28
C SER A 49 -4.70 -15.17 9.93
N LYS A 50 -4.22 -14.01 9.46
CA LYS A 50 -4.63 -13.34 8.21
C LYS A 50 -6.10 -12.87 8.18
N ASN A 51 -6.82 -12.87 9.31
CA ASN A 51 -8.17 -12.35 9.31
C ASN A 51 -8.16 -10.83 9.19
N ILE A 52 -8.94 -10.29 8.27
CA ILE A 52 -9.14 -8.86 8.09
C ILE A 52 -10.08 -8.36 9.19
N LYS A 53 -9.54 -7.68 10.21
CA LYS A 53 -10.30 -7.10 11.32
C LYS A 53 -10.96 -5.78 10.92
N ALA A 54 -10.28 -5.00 10.10
CA ALA A 54 -10.80 -3.78 9.52
C ALA A 54 -10.19 -3.52 8.14
N ASN A 55 -11.00 -2.96 7.26
CA ASN A 55 -10.59 -2.36 6.00
C ASN A 55 -11.46 -1.11 5.82
N ILE A 56 -10.84 0.06 5.89
CA ILE A 56 -11.48 1.37 5.77
C ILE A 56 -10.80 2.09 4.62
N VAL A 57 -11.59 2.55 3.67
CA VAL A 57 -11.15 3.38 2.54
C VAL A 57 -11.98 4.65 2.55
N LEU A 58 -11.33 5.79 2.50
CA LEU A 58 -11.92 7.11 2.37
C LEU A 58 -11.48 7.72 1.04
N ASN A 59 -12.43 7.79 0.12
CA ASN A 59 -12.20 8.24 -1.24
C ASN A 59 -12.18 9.76 -1.35
N GLN A 60 -11.35 10.29 -2.24
CA GLN A 60 -11.17 11.72 -2.49
C GLN A 60 -11.83 12.20 -3.81
N ASN A 61 -12.68 11.41 -4.45
CA ASN A 61 -13.25 11.70 -5.76
C ASN A 61 -13.86 13.10 -5.85
N ASN A 62 -14.57 13.54 -4.80
CA ASN A 62 -15.21 14.86 -4.79
C ASN A 62 -14.22 16.03 -4.84
N TYR A 63 -12.97 15.84 -4.38
CA TYR A 63 -11.94 16.87 -4.39
C TYR A 63 -11.28 17.02 -5.76
N HIS A 64 -11.34 15.98 -6.60
CA HIS A 64 -10.66 15.92 -7.88
C HIS A 64 -11.58 16.07 -9.08
N LYS A 65 -12.90 15.97 -8.87
CA LYS A 65 -13.91 15.94 -9.94
C LYS A 65 -13.85 17.15 -10.89
N GLU A 66 -13.61 18.34 -10.35
CA GLU A 66 -13.54 19.58 -11.14
C GLU A 66 -12.29 19.69 -12.01
N PHE A 67 -11.24 18.92 -11.67
CA PHE A 67 -9.95 18.96 -12.37
C PHE A 67 -9.81 17.89 -13.44
N GLY A 68 -10.78 16.98 -13.57
CA GLY A 68 -10.71 15.88 -14.54
C GLY A 68 -9.62 14.85 -14.27
N GLY A 69 -8.98 14.90 -13.10
CA GLY A 69 -7.88 13.99 -12.70
C GLY A 69 -7.34 14.33 -11.33
N ILE A 70 -6.43 13.50 -10.82
CA ILE A 70 -5.86 13.65 -9.49
C ILE A 70 -4.87 14.83 -9.48
N VAL A 71 -5.08 15.78 -8.54
CA VAL A 71 -4.17 16.87 -8.26
C VAL A 71 -3.33 16.51 -7.02
N PRO A 72 -2.02 16.27 -7.16
CA PRO A 72 -1.20 15.70 -6.07
C PRO A 72 -1.21 16.51 -4.79
N GLU A 73 -1.21 17.85 -4.86
CA GLU A 73 -1.25 18.70 -3.68
C GLU A 73 -2.58 18.62 -2.95
N ILE A 74 -3.69 18.57 -3.70
CA ILE A 74 -5.03 18.40 -3.11
C ILE A 74 -5.11 17.04 -2.45
N ALA A 75 -4.60 15.99 -3.08
CA ALA A 75 -4.57 14.65 -2.52
C ALA A 75 -3.80 14.61 -1.18
N ALA A 76 -2.61 15.22 -1.13
CA ALA A 76 -1.82 15.28 0.09
C ALA A 76 -2.56 15.96 1.24
N ARG A 77 -3.23 17.10 0.97
CA ARG A 77 -4.02 17.82 1.97
C ARG A 77 -5.25 17.03 2.42
N ALA A 78 -5.91 16.33 1.51
CA ALA A 78 -7.06 15.49 1.84
C ALA A 78 -6.65 14.30 2.72
N HIS A 79 -5.49 13.69 2.47
CA HIS A 79 -4.94 12.64 3.34
C HIS A 79 -4.79 13.13 4.79
N LEU A 80 -4.27 14.33 5.01
CA LEU A 80 -4.16 14.91 6.36
C LEU A 80 -5.52 15.03 7.06
N SER A 81 -6.57 15.33 6.31
CA SER A 81 -7.93 15.48 6.85
C SER A 81 -8.61 14.13 7.13
N PHE A 82 -8.21 13.07 6.43
CA PHE A 82 -8.91 11.78 6.48
C PHE A 82 -8.22 10.73 7.33
N ILE A 83 -6.91 10.82 7.53
CA ILE A 83 -6.11 9.73 8.11
C ILE A 83 -6.50 9.40 9.55
N ASP A 84 -6.79 10.40 10.38
CA ASP A 84 -7.22 10.19 11.77
C ASP A 84 -8.64 9.64 11.83
N ILE A 85 -9.52 10.07 10.90
CA ILE A 85 -10.89 9.57 10.77
C ILE A 85 -10.86 8.09 10.35
N ALA A 86 -10.00 7.75 9.38
CA ALA A 86 -9.82 6.38 8.93
C ALA A 86 -9.31 5.49 10.07
N LEU A 87 -8.33 5.97 10.86
CA LEU A 87 -7.80 5.25 12.02
C LEU A 87 -8.89 4.96 13.06
N LYS A 88 -9.63 5.99 13.47
CA LYS A 88 -10.71 5.86 14.45
C LYS A 88 -11.78 4.85 13.98
N LYS A 89 -12.16 4.91 12.70
CA LYS A 89 -13.11 3.94 12.10
C LYS A 89 -12.54 2.53 12.07
N ALA A 90 -11.26 2.36 11.73
CA ALA A 90 -10.61 1.06 11.66
C ALA A 90 -10.54 0.39 13.05
N LEU A 91 -10.08 1.11 14.07
CA LEU A 91 -10.02 0.61 15.45
C LEU A 91 -11.41 0.24 15.98
N LYS A 92 -12.41 1.11 15.74
CA LYS A 92 -13.80 0.82 16.13
C LYS A 92 -14.34 -0.44 15.44
N LYS A 93 -14.08 -0.61 14.14
CA LYS A 93 -14.52 -1.79 13.37
C LYS A 93 -13.80 -3.06 13.82
N ALA A 94 -12.50 -2.98 14.08
CA ALA A 94 -11.70 -4.08 14.58
C ALA A 94 -12.02 -4.44 16.04
N LYS A 95 -12.65 -3.53 16.81
CA LYS A 95 -12.91 -3.64 18.24
C LYS A 95 -11.64 -3.85 19.07
N ILE A 96 -10.57 -3.16 18.70
CA ILE A 96 -9.27 -3.17 19.37
C ILE A 96 -8.82 -1.75 19.70
N LYS A 97 -7.90 -1.63 20.66
CA LYS A 97 -7.25 -0.36 20.98
C LYS A 97 -5.95 -0.21 20.21
N LEU A 98 -5.50 1.03 20.08
CA LEU A 98 -4.27 1.34 19.33
C LEU A 98 -3.02 0.72 19.97
N GLU A 99 -3.01 0.58 21.31
CA GLU A 99 -1.94 -0.04 22.09
C GLU A 99 -1.77 -1.53 21.80
N GLU A 100 -2.82 -2.18 21.29
CA GLU A 100 -2.82 -3.61 20.96
C GLU A 100 -2.21 -3.91 19.60
N ILE A 101 -1.90 -2.86 18.79
CA ILE A 101 -1.18 -3.01 17.53
C ILE A 101 0.29 -3.33 17.82
N ASP A 102 0.80 -4.39 17.22
CA ASP A 102 2.19 -4.85 17.41
C ASP A 102 3.13 -4.42 16.31
N LEU A 103 2.62 -4.15 15.11
CA LEU A 103 3.39 -3.72 13.96
C LEU A 103 2.61 -2.67 13.18
N PHE A 104 3.27 -1.57 12.85
CA PHE A 104 2.75 -0.52 12.00
C PHE A 104 3.42 -0.57 10.63
N CYS A 105 2.64 -0.51 9.56
CA CYS A 105 3.12 -0.52 8.20
C CYS A 105 2.54 0.65 7.42
N SER A 106 3.28 1.18 6.46
CA SER A 106 2.71 2.10 5.47
C SER A 106 3.35 1.91 4.11
N THR A 107 2.66 2.33 3.06
CA THR A 107 3.22 2.34 1.72
C THR A 107 4.38 3.32 1.64
N GLY A 108 5.58 2.80 1.33
CA GLY A 108 6.80 3.60 1.17
C GLY A 108 7.02 4.12 -0.24
N GLY A 109 6.33 3.56 -1.23
CA GLY A 109 6.39 3.89 -2.65
C GLY A 109 6.23 2.63 -3.54
N PRO A 110 6.08 2.83 -4.87
CA PRO A 110 5.88 4.10 -5.58
C PRO A 110 4.53 4.75 -5.29
N GLY A 111 4.42 6.06 -5.58
CA GLY A 111 3.18 6.82 -5.40
C GLY A 111 3.42 8.33 -5.42
N LEU A 112 2.37 9.12 -5.19
CA LEU A 112 2.44 10.56 -5.10
C LEU A 112 3.18 10.96 -3.82
N ILE A 113 4.30 11.67 -3.97
CA ILE A 113 5.23 11.95 -2.87
C ILE A 113 4.56 12.63 -1.67
N GLY A 114 3.63 13.56 -1.89
CA GLY A 114 2.91 14.25 -0.81
C GLY A 114 2.08 13.27 0.02
N GLY A 115 1.33 12.39 -0.61
CA GLY A 115 0.56 11.34 0.07
C GLY A 115 1.46 10.36 0.83
N LEU A 116 2.54 9.88 0.18
CA LEU A 116 3.51 8.99 0.81
C LEU A 116 4.12 9.60 2.08
N ILE A 117 4.49 10.89 2.04
CA ILE A 117 5.01 11.60 3.22
C ILE A 117 3.98 11.60 4.35
N VAL A 118 2.72 11.91 4.05
CA VAL A 118 1.65 11.93 5.06
C VAL A 118 1.50 10.56 5.72
N GLY A 119 1.29 9.51 4.95
CA GLY A 119 1.07 8.16 5.48
C GLY A 119 2.27 7.62 6.25
N ASN A 120 3.48 7.77 5.70
CA ASN A 120 4.69 7.31 6.36
C ASN A 120 4.96 8.06 7.68
N THR A 121 4.85 9.39 7.67
CA THR A 121 5.09 10.20 8.88
C THR A 121 4.06 9.85 9.96
N PHE A 122 2.78 9.78 9.60
CA PHE A 122 1.72 9.41 10.52
C PHE A 122 1.98 8.04 11.15
N CYS A 123 2.24 7.02 10.31
CA CYS A 123 2.44 5.66 10.76
C CYS A 123 3.71 5.49 11.61
N LYS A 124 4.83 6.14 11.20
CA LYS A 124 6.07 6.18 11.99
C LYS A 124 5.89 6.84 13.34
N THR A 125 5.12 7.93 13.39
CA THR A 125 4.85 8.63 14.65
C THR A 125 4.07 7.75 15.61
N LEU A 126 3.05 7.02 15.13
CA LEU A 126 2.33 6.04 15.94
C LEU A 126 3.27 4.93 16.43
N ALA A 127 4.03 4.32 15.54
CA ALA A 127 4.98 3.27 15.90
C ALA A 127 5.96 3.74 16.99
N TRP A 128 6.52 4.93 16.83
CA TRP A 128 7.43 5.51 17.80
C TRP A 128 6.75 5.80 19.14
N SER A 129 5.56 6.39 19.13
CA SER A 129 4.81 6.73 20.35
C SER A 129 4.46 5.50 21.18
N PHE A 130 4.19 4.36 20.53
CA PHE A 130 3.85 3.10 21.20
C PHE A 130 5.05 2.17 21.34
N GLN A 131 6.26 2.61 20.97
CA GLN A 131 7.49 1.79 20.98
C GLN A 131 7.32 0.46 20.22
N LYS A 132 6.62 0.50 19.10
CA LYS A 132 6.35 -0.63 18.22
C LYS A 132 7.15 -0.52 16.92
N PRO A 133 7.44 -1.65 16.26
CA PRO A 133 8.11 -1.65 14.97
C PRO A 133 7.29 -0.95 13.88
N PHE A 134 8.01 -0.37 12.91
CA PHE A 134 7.47 0.22 11.69
C PHE A 134 8.11 -0.45 10.47
N LEU A 135 7.31 -0.71 9.44
CA LEU A 135 7.75 -1.26 8.17
C LEU A 135 7.19 -0.44 6.99
N ALA A 136 8.07 0.06 6.13
CA ALA A 136 7.67 0.64 4.85
C ALA A 136 7.51 -0.48 3.82
N ILE A 137 6.35 -0.53 3.16
CA ILE A 137 5.99 -1.57 2.18
C ILE A 137 6.02 -0.99 0.78
N ASN A 138 6.54 -1.74 -0.17
CA ASN A 138 6.43 -1.39 -1.58
C ASN A 138 4.96 -1.54 -2.04
N HIS A 139 4.43 -0.50 -2.68
CA HIS A 139 3.02 -0.45 -3.13
C HIS A 139 2.67 -1.61 -4.08
N LEU A 140 3.55 -1.91 -5.03
CA LEU A 140 3.33 -2.97 -6.01
C LEU A 140 3.41 -4.37 -5.36
N GLU A 141 4.28 -4.52 -4.38
CA GLU A 141 4.36 -5.74 -3.58
C GLU A 141 3.10 -5.95 -2.73
N GLY A 142 2.56 -4.87 -2.16
CA GLY A 142 1.27 -4.90 -1.47
C GLY A 142 0.15 -5.44 -2.38
N HIS A 143 0.09 -4.98 -3.64
CA HIS A 143 -0.84 -5.53 -4.62
C HIS A 143 -0.56 -7.00 -4.94
N ALA A 144 0.70 -7.36 -5.16
CA ALA A 144 1.09 -8.73 -5.49
C ALA A 144 0.69 -9.74 -4.40
N LEU A 145 0.85 -9.35 -3.15
CA LEU A 145 0.62 -10.24 -2.02
C LEU A 145 -0.84 -10.26 -1.53
N THR A 146 -1.68 -9.30 -1.97
CA THR A 146 -3.10 -9.24 -1.58
C THR A 146 -3.84 -10.53 -1.94
N ALA A 147 -3.54 -11.14 -3.08
CA ALA A 147 -4.17 -12.40 -3.48
C ALA A 147 -3.90 -13.53 -2.47
N ARG A 148 -2.71 -13.58 -1.88
CA ARG A 148 -2.33 -14.57 -0.85
C ARG A 148 -2.97 -14.32 0.52
N LEU A 149 -3.54 -13.16 0.72
CA LEU A 149 -4.36 -12.89 1.90
C LEU A 149 -5.75 -13.53 1.78
N LEU A 150 -6.25 -13.64 0.54
CA LEU A 150 -7.60 -14.13 0.24
C LEU A 150 -7.63 -15.62 -0.12
N TYR A 151 -6.53 -16.14 -0.69
CA TYR A 151 -6.43 -17.51 -1.19
C TYR A 151 -5.26 -18.21 -0.52
N ASP A 152 -5.55 -19.11 0.41
CA ASP A 152 -4.51 -19.85 1.16
C ASP A 152 -3.77 -20.88 0.31
N ASP A 153 -4.37 -21.33 -0.78
CA ASP A 153 -3.81 -22.29 -1.75
C ASP A 153 -2.91 -21.64 -2.81
N LEU A 154 -2.84 -20.29 -2.86
CA LEU A 154 -1.97 -19.61 -3.82
C LEU A 154 -0.51 -19.72 -3.38
N ASN A 155 0.18 -20.71 -3.95
CA ASN A 155 1.60 -20.96 -3.70
C ASN A 155 2.49 -20.26 -4.72
N TYR A 156 3.76 -20.07 -4.36
CA TYR A 156 4.79 -19.63 -5.30
C TYR A 156 5.25 -20.78 -6.21
N PRO A 157 5.65 -20.51 -7.45
CA PRO A 157 5.53 -19.23 -8.15
C PRO A 157 4.12 -19.01 -8.70
N PHE A 158 3.73 -17.75 -8.90
CA PHE A 158 2.49 -17.39 -9.60
C PHE A 158 2.68 -16.19 -10.52
N LEU A 159 1.76 -16.03 -11.46
CA LEU A 159 1.75 -14.93 -12.41
C LEU A 159 0.80 -13.84 -11.92
N LEU A 160 1.32 -12.62 -11.81
CA LEU A 160 0.56 -11.43 -11.46
C LEU A 160 0.35 -10.54 -12.69
N LEU A 161 -0.90 -10.26 -13.04
CA LEU A 161 -1.25 -9.20 -13.96
C LEU A 161 -1.66 -7.96 -13.13
N LEU A 162 -0.78 -6.97 -13.08
CA LEU A 162 -1.04 -5.70 -12.42
C LEU A 162 -1.59 -4.72 -13.45
N VAL A 163 -2.83 -4.27 -13.27
CA VAL A 163 -3.50 -3.29 -14.14
C VAL A 163 -3.88 -2.09 -13.30
N SER A 164 -3.33 -0.94 -13.62
CA SER A 164 -3.68 0.34 -12.99
C SER A 164 -3.87 1.43 -14.06
N GLY A 165 -4.41 2.57 -13.67
CA GLY A 165 -4.62 3.69 -14.60
C GLY A 165 -3.35 4.22 -15.26
N GLY A 166 -2.16 3.94 -14.70
CA GLY A 166 -0.88 4.39 -15.22
C GLY A 166 0.02 3.29 -15.79
N HIS A 167 -0.19 2.02 -15.41
CA HIS A 167 0.71 0.92 -15.76
C HIS A 167 -0.03 -0.39 -15.87
N THR A 168 0.31 -1.17 -16.90
CA THR A 168 -0.05 -2.58 -16.97
C THR A 168 1.24 -3.38 -17.00
N GLN A 169 1.41 -4.30 -16.07
CA GLN A 169 2.61 -5.13 -15.95
C GLN A 169 2.24 -6.59 -15.75
N LEU A 170 3.00 -7.46 -16.39
CA LEU A 170 2.98 -8.90 -16.17
C LEU A 170 4.22 -9.28 -15.37
N ILE A 171 4.03 -9.84 -14.19
CA ILE A 171 5.11 -10.11 -13.22
C ILE A 171 5.04 -11.57 -12.80
N ALA A 172 6.14 -12.28 -12.90
CA ALA A 172 6.30 -13.58 -12.24
C ALA A 172 6.73 -13.34 -10.78
N VAL A 173 5.93 -13.80 -9.86
CA VAL A 173 6.22 -13.77 -8.43
C VAL A 173 6.80 -15.14 -8.06
N LEU A 174 8.13 -15.22 -7.97
CA LEU A 174 8.84 -16.48 -7.74
C LEU A 174 8.83 -16.86 -6.27
N ASN A 175 8.97 -15.87 -5.39
CA ASN A 175 8.98 -16.02 -3.95
C ASN A 175 8.69 -14.66 -3.30
N TYR A 176 8.62 -14.61 -1.97
CA TYR A 176 8.59 -13.35 -1.23
C TYR A 176 9.85 -12.53 -1.55
N GLY A 177 9.66 -11.29 -2.02
CA GLY A 177 10.77 -10.40 -2.41
C GLY A 177 11.46 -10.77 -3.74
N GLU A 178 11.01 -11.79 -4.46
CA GLU A 178 11.59 -12.25 -5.73
C GLU A 178 10.59 -12.09 -6.88
N TYR A 179 10.79 -11.04 -7.68
CA TYR A 179 9.89 -10.68 -8.77
C TYR A 179 10.66 -10.57 -10.09
N ILE A 180 10.09 -11.13 -11.16
CA ILE A 180 10.57 -10.94 -12.53
C ILE A 180 9.49 -10.27 -13.35
N ARG A 181 9.77 -9.07 -13.88
CA ARG A 181 8.89 -8.41 -14.82
C ARG A 181 9.03 -9.06 -16.19
N ILE A 182 7.96 -9.74 -16.64
CA ILE A 182 7.92 -10.41 -17.94
C ILE A 182 7.53 -9.43 -19.05
N GLY A 183 6.61 -8.50 -18.75
CA GLY A 183 6.14 -7.52 -19.72
C GLY A 183 5.58 -6.27 -19.05
N THR A 184 5.56 -5.18 -19.81
CA THR A 184 4.97 -3.89 -19.39
C THR A 184 4.46 -3.14 -20.61
N THR A 185 3.44 -2.31 -20.42
CA THR A 185 3.01 -1.40 -21.48
C THR A 185 4.07 -0.31 -21.67
N PRO A 186 4.48 -0.04 -22.92
CA PRO A 186 5.52 0.95 -23.23
C PRO A 186 5.08 2.40 -23.03
N VAL A 187 3.76 2.63 -22.93
CA VAL A 187 3.15 3.95 -22.73
C VAL A 187 2.05 3.83 -21.69
N SER A 188 1.98 4.79 -20.79
CA SER A 188 0.88 4.97 -19.86
C SER A 188 -0.39 5.36 -20.62
N TYR A 189 -1.17 4.39 -21.07
CA TYR A 189 -2.50 4.67 -21.61
C TYR A 189 -3.50 4.71 -20.47
N THR A 190 -4.06 5.87 -20.24
CA THR A 190 -5.15 6.11 -19.30
C THR A 190 -6.48 5.52 -19.79
N HIS A 191 -6.54 4.96 -20.99
CA HIS A 191 -7.73 4.33 -21.55
C HIS A 191 -7.40 3.01 -22.22
N LEU A 192 -7.64 1.90 -21.54
CA LEU A 192 -8.03 0.67 -22.19
C LEU A 192 -9.49 0.85 -22.65
N THR A 193 -9.67 1.46 -23.82
CA THR A 193 -10.95 1.31 -24.50
C THR A 193 -11.02 -0.12 -24.98
N LEU A 194 -11.75 -0.96 -24.25
CA LEU A 194 -12.22 -2.20 -24.82
C LEU A 194 -13.03 -1.84 -26.07
N PRO A 195 -12.80 -2.49 -27.24
CA PRO A 195 -13.63 -2.25 -28.38
C PRO A 195 -15.07 -2.63 -27.99
N THR A 196 -15.93 -1.64 -27.87
CA THR A 196 -17.36 -1.86 -27.81
C THR A 196 -17.75 -2.35 -29.20
N ASN A 197 -17.99 -3.64 -29.34
CA ASN A 197 -18.64 -4.17 -30.53
C ASN A 197 -20.03 -3.56 -30.58
N SER A 198 -20.20 -2.60 -31.47
CA SER A 198 -21.50 -2.13 -31.97
C SER A 198 -22.08 -3.16 -32.93
#